data_6c78754ccd911f92e9c2c1b2f87e817d
#
_entry.id   6c78754ccd911f92e9c2c1b2f87e817d
#
_cell.length_a   1.000
_cell.length_b   1.000
_cell.length_c   1.000
_cell.angle_alpha   90.00
_cell.angle_beta   90.00
_cell.angle_gamma   90.00
#
_symmetry.space_group_name_H-M   'P 1'
#
loop_
_entity.id
_entity.type
_entity.pdbx_description
1 polymer ?
#
loop_
_entity_poly.entity_id
_entity_poly.type
_entity_poly.pdbx_seq_one_letter_code
_entity_poly.pdbx_strand_id
1 'polypeptide(L)'
;MKLFYPFFFAGLFLAGFLCRPHQINAESQLVGELSIGVKTPLKVRLAEPPRGLVADKQLGLLRHRLLKGQVLHTAKKGLRGLFETRGVRTPKGDLLLLFPEGNHYAAGSGKVNDMIAYRSSDNGKTWVGPSVAFDIDYSQHGFIPLIPHASERIYAFGTQPIPSKYSREQGRHENTPIGFRWSDDDGHTWSDATLIKPKNDPGFLGMSVTRMCETSTGAWILGSHAADWSKRPLITRQYVLRSEDKGKTWTLLPGKRPNGWFSPKYSRMDEGRPIYLGNGEAYFMARTPTGRIWEARSMDDGKTWTDPKPSLLVHPDAPPMVFHLSDGKTLISFHHNRHINTQYTGLTGKMDGMRDRAEIWVSLSGDGGRSWSEPQFLFTNATQSNPAKNGWFNHNSSYMDAVIDDGTIHLFLPHLWNRALYMHLEEKDLAKLPTIKKLARRLAK
;
A
#
# COMPACT_ATOMS: atom_id res chain seq x y z
N MET A 1 73.27 8.43 44.42
CA MET A 1 72.51 7.48 45.20
C MET A 1 71.08 7.98 45.21
N LYS A 2 70.22 7.48 44.27
CA LYS A 2 68.85 7.88 44.13
C LYS A 2 68.01 6.62 44.23
N LEU A 3 67.14 6.53 45.24
CA LEU A 3 66.17 5.46 45.45
C LEU A 3 64.96 5.71 44.55
N PHE A 4 64.62 4.64 43.83
CA PHE A 4 63.33 4.56 43.10
C PHE A 4 62.31 3.79 43.97
N TYR A 5 61.13 4.39 44.16
CA TYR A 5 59.93 3.68 44.64
C TYR A 5 58.98 3.46 43.47
N PRO A 6 58.38 2.29 43.29
CA PRO A 6 57.36 2.09 42.30
C PRO A 6 55.96 2.32 42.92
N PHE A 7 55.18 3.16 42.25
CA PHE A 7 53.76 3.30 42.51
C PHE A 7 52.99 2.21 41.79
N PHE A 8 52.28 1.39 42.54
CA PHE A 8 51.24 0.49 42.03
C PHE A 8 49.99 1.31 41.74
N PHE A 9 49.55 1.40 40.48
CA PHE A 9 48.21 1.81 40.09
C PHE A 9 47.39 0.57 39.86
N ALA A 10 46.41 0.33 40.73
CA ALA A 10 45.36 -0.65 40.53
C ALA A 10 44.36 -0.09 39.47
N GLY A 11 44.44 -0.60 38.26
CA GLY A 11 43.45 -0.27 37.20
C GLY A 11 42.18 -1.04 37.44
N LEU A 12 41.09 -0.34 37.79
CA LEU A 12 39.74 -0.85 37.70
C LEU A 12 39.39 -1.10 36.21
N PHE A 13 39.31 -2.33 35.81
CA PHE A 13 38.69 -2.70 34.54
C PHE A 13 37.16 -2.56 34.69
N LEU A 14 36.63 -1.42 34.27
CA LEU A 14 35.20 -1.33 33.94
C LEU A 14 34.98 -2.11 32.66
N ALA A 15 34.41 -3.30 32.78
CA ALA A 15 33.88 -4.04 31.68
C ALA A 15 32.63 -3.29 31.15
N GLY A 16 32.89 -2.37 30.22
CA GLY A 16 31.83 -1.76 29.43
C GLY A 16 31.20 -2.85 28.58
N PHE A 17 30.01 -3.33 28.97
CA PHE A 17 29.11 -4.05 28.11
C PHE A 17 28.72 -3.10 26.97
N LEU A 18 29.50 -3.09 25.92
CA LEU A 18 29.04 -2.60 24.62
C LEU A 18 27.92 -3.51 24.17
N CYS A 19 26.69 -3.11 24.46
CA CYS A 19 25.52 -3.61 23.77
C CYS A 19 25.72 -3.35 22.28
N ARG A 20 26.32 -4.31 21.57
CA ARG A 20 26.28 -4.30 20.11
C ARG A 20 24.79 -4.32 19.75
N PRO A 21 24.30 -3.37 18.96
CA PRO A 21 22.97 -3.53 18.41
C PRO A 21 22.96 -4.87 17.66
N HIS A 22 22.09 -5.78 18.06
CA HIS A 22 21.83 -6.96 17.28
C HIS A 22 21.44 -6.47 15.89
N GLN A 23 22.38 -6.56 14.95
CA GLN A 23 22.02 -6.57 13.55
C GLN A 23 21.12 -7.80 13.39
N ILE A 24 19.80 -7.56 13.38
CA ILE A 24 18.82 -8.56 13.00
C ILE A 24 19.17 -8.90 11.57
N ASN A 25 19.76 -10.08 11.41
CA ASN A 25 20.26 -10.53 10.12
C ASN A 25 19.05 -10.56 9.18
N ALA A 26 19.08 -9.79 8.12
CA ALA A 26 18.00 -9.73 7.13
C ALA A 26 17.63 -11.14 6.62
N GLU A 27 18.57 -12.08 6.64
CA GLU A 27 18.36 -13.49 6.31
C GLU A 27 17.45 -14.23 7.31
N SER A 28 17.48 -13.90 8.61
CA SER A 28 16.65 -14.60 9.59
C SER A 28 15.14 -14.31 9.43
N GLN A 29 14.78 -13.21 8.81
CA GLN A 29 13.39 -12.91 8.46
C GLN A 29 12.94 -13.58 7.16
N LEU A 30 13.85 -13.87 6.25
CA LEU A 30 13.58 -14.62 5.02
C LEU A 30 13.22 -16.09 5.31
N VAL A 31 13.69 -16.66 6.39
CA VAL A 31 13.35 -18.03 6.80
C VAL A 31 11.84 -18.20 7.10
N GLY A 32 11.17 -17.12 7.47
CA GLY A 32 9.71 -17.13 7.62
C GLY A 32 8.95 -17.13 6.30
N GLU A 33 9.63 -16.86 5.18
CA GLU A 33 9.01 -16.68 3.86
C GLU A 33 8.36 -17.93 3.32
N LEU A 34 8.59 -19.01 3.90
CA LEU A 34 7.81 -20.05 3.60
C LEU A 34 8.21 -21.15 2.81
N SER A 35 8.50 -21.94 3.56
CA SER A 35 8.04 -23.31 3.43
C SER A 35 6.58 -23.52 2.96
N ILE A 36 5.74 -22.52 2.98
CA ILE A 36 4.39 -22.58 2.38
C ILE A 36 4.44 -22.40 0.86
N GLY A 37 5.60 -22.54 0.33
CA GLY A 37 5.84 -22.83 -1.06
C GLY A 37 5.63 -21.71 -2.03
N VAL A 38 6.69 -21.06 -2.38
CA VAL A 38 6.76 -20.11 -3.48
C VAL A 38 6.26 -20.71 -4.80
N LYS A 39 6.48 -21.98 -5.04
CA LYS A 39 6.05 -22.68 -6.26
C LYS A 39 4.79 -23.51 -6.06
N THR A 40 4.42 -23.80 -4.83
CA THR A 40 3.22 -24.58 -4.55
C THR A 40 2.34 -23.76 -3.65
N PRO A 41 1.41 -23.01 -4.22
CA PRO A 41 0.51 -22.20 -3.44
C PRO A 41 -0.25 -23.04 -2.42
N LEU A 42 -0.64 -22.42 -1.33
CA LEU A 42 -1.51 -23.00 -0.30
C LEU A 42 -2.67 -23.84 -0.88
N LYS A 43 -3.14 -23.53 -2.07
CA LYS A 43 -4.25 -24.23 -2.72
C LYS A 43 -4.06 -25.75 -2.87
N VAL A 44 -2.83 -26.22 -3.04
CA VAL A 44 -2.56 -27.67 -3.15
C VAL A 44 -2.82 -28.37 -1.82
N ARG A 45 -2.86 -27.63 -0.74
CA ARG A 45 -3.05 -28.10 0.64
C ARG A 45 -4.42 -27.74 1.20
N LEU A 46 -5.32 -27.20 0.37
CA LEU A 46 -6.61 -26.68 0.79
C LEU A 46 -7.73 -27.74 0.82
N ALA A 47 -7.44 -28.97 0.48
CA ALA A 47 -8.41 -30.05 0.68
C ALA A 47 -8.83 -30.14 2.16
N GLU A 48 -7.88 -29.87 3.08
CA GLU A 48 -8.11 -29.82 4.53
C GLU A 48 -7.47 -28.55 5.12
N PRO A 49 -8.18 -27.41 5.14
CA PRO A 49 -7.63 -26.19 5.67
C PRO A 49 -7.35 -26.33 7.17
N PRO A 50 -6.23 -25.76 7.71
CA PRO A 50 -5.92 -25.75 9.12
C PRO A 50 -7.06 -25.18 9.96
N ARG A 51 -7.19 -25.66 11.20
CA ARG A 51 -8.23 -25.18 12.13
C ARG A 51 -8.24 -23.66 12.22
N GLY A 52 -9.42 -23.07 12.05
CA GLY A 52 -9.62 -21.61 12.06
C GLY A 52 -9.51 -20.94 10.69
N LEU A 53 -9.10 -21.67 9.64
CA LEU A 53 -9.16 -21.21 8.26
C LEU A 53 -10.36 -21.86 7.57
N VAL A 54 -11.07 -21.09 6.75
CA VAL A 54 -12.26 -21.53 6.02
C VAL A 54 -12.15 -21.15 4.56
N ALA A 55 -12.57 -22.07 3.69
CA ALA A 55 -12.79 -21.77 2.28
C ALA A 55 -14.12 -21.04 2.15
N ASP A 56 -14.11 -19.86 1.54
CA ASP A 56 -15.30 -19.08 1.29
C ASP A 56 -15.58 -19.09 -0.21
N LYS A 57 -16.59 -19.90 -0.61
CA LYS A 57 -16.96 -20.05 -2.02
C LYS A 57 -17.53 -18.77 -2.62
N GLN A 58 -18.25 -17.96 -1.83
CA GLN A 58 -18.83 -16.71 -2.30
C GLN A 58 -17.74 -15.66 -2.57
N LEU A 59 -16.81 -15.50 -1.64
CA LEU A 59 -15.68 -14.61 -1.80
C LEU A 59 -14.59 -15.21 -2.70
N GLY A 60 -14.59 -16.54 -2.85
CA GLY A 60 -13.63 -17.27 -3.67
C GLY A 60 -12.23 -17.26 -3.10
N LEU A 61 -12.09 -17.31 -1.78
CA LEU A 61 -10.80 -17.28 -1.11
C LEU A 61 -10.79 -18.19 0.13
N LEU A 62 -9.57 -18.50 0.60
CA LEU A 62 -9.34 -19.04 1.92
C LEU A 62 -9.06 -17.89 2.88
N ARG A 63 -9.74 -17.82 4.00
CA ARG A 63 -9.58 -16.76 4.98
C ARG A 63 -9.60 -17.27 6.41
N HIS A 64 -9.07 -16.48 7.32
CA HIS A 64 -9.30 -16.73 8.74
C HIS A 64 -10.79 -16.47 9.07
N ARG A 65 -11.40 -17.35 9.88
CA ARG A 65 -12.84 -17.29 10.18
C ARG A 65 -13.30 -15.99 10.87
N LEU A 66 -12.39 -15.28 11.56
CA LEU A 66 -12.67 -13.99 12.20
C LEU A 66 -12.78 -12.86 11.19
N LEU A 67 -12.20 -13.00 10.01
CA LEU A 67 -12.34 -12.04 8.92
C LEU A 67 -13.69 -12.26 8.24
N LYS A 68 -14.65 -11.41 8.51
CA LYS A 68 -15.97 -11.41 7.87
C LYS A 68 -15.92 -10.56 6.61
N GLY A 69 -16.76 -10.84 5.62
CA GLY A 69 -16.73 -10.05 4.41
C GLY A 69 -17.88 -10.35 3.45
N GLN A 70 -18.03 -9.46 2.48
CA GLN A 70 -19.05 -9.53 1.44
C GLN A 70 -18.53 -8.93 0.12
N VAL A 71 -19.12 -9.33 -0.99
CA VAL A 71 -18.93 -8.71 -2.29
C VAL A 71 -19.83 -7.49 -2.37
N LEU A 72 -19.25 -6.29 -2.48
CA LEU A 72 -20.02 -5.06 -2.64
C LEU A 72 -20.38 -4.79 -4.10
N HIS A 73 -19.42 -5.04 -5.00
CA HIS A 73 -19.59 -4.71 -6.40
C HIS A 73 -18.93 -5.75 -7.30
N THR A 74 -19.54 -5.99 -8.44
CA THR A 74 -18.94 -6.77 -9.52
C THR A 74 -18.95 -5.93 -10.79
N ALA A 75 -17.81 -5.77 -11.42
CA ALA A 75 -17.67 -4.97 -12.64
C ALA A 75 -18.58 -5.49 -13.75
N LYS A 76 -19.11 -4.58 -14.55
CA LYS A 76 -19.90 -4.92 -15.74
C LYS A 76 -19.09 -5.82 -16.68
N LYS A 77 -19.76 -6.77 -17.33
CA LYS A 77 -19.12 -7.70 -18.26
C LYS A 77 -18.34 -6.96 -19.33
N GLY A 78 -17.06 -7.34 -19.50
CA GLY A 78 -16.16 -6.73 -20.47
C GLY A 78 -15.36 -5.54 -19.96
N LEU A 79 -15.65 -5.03 -18.76
CA LEU A 79 -14.80 -4.03 -18.09
C LEU A 79 -13.73 -4.73 -17.26
N ARG A 80 -12.52 -4.17 -17.28
CA ARG A 80 -11.36 -4.62 -16.48
C ARG A 80 -11.02 -3.57 -15.43
N GLY A 81 -11.99 -3.10 -14.67
CA GLY A 81 -11.80 -1.79 -14.17
C GLY A 81 -11.91 -1.58 -12.67
N LEU A 82 -11.84 -2.59 -11.83
CA LEU A 82 -11.82 -2.33 -10.40
C LEU A 82 -10.40 -2.35 -9.87
N PHE A 83 -9.77 -1.19 -9.85
CA PHE A 83 -8.44 -1.02 -9.31
C PHE A 83 -8.51 -0.04 -8.16
N GLU A 84 -7.85 -0.37 -7.06
CA GLU A 84 -7.63 0.55 -5.95
C GLU A 84 -8.92 1.06 -5.28
N THR A 85 -9.55 0.18 -4.55
CA THR A 85 -10.59 0.57 -3.59
C THR A 85 -10.00 1.46 -2.49
N ARG A 86 -10.64 2.58 -2.19
CA ARG A 86 -10.20 3.57 -1.20
C ARG A 86 -11.33 3.93 -0.26
N GLY A 87 -11.09 3.76 1.03
CA GLY A 87 -12.08 4.02 2.06
C GLY A 87 -11.74 5.25 2.91
N VAL A 88 -12.77 5.87 3.43
CA VAL A 88 -12.67 6.92 4.45
C VAL A 88 -13.88 6.87 5.39
N ARG A 89 -13.66 7.21 6.66
CA ARG A 89 -14.75 7.56 7.58
C ARG A 89 -15.07 9.01 7.34
N THR A 90 -16.31 9.32 6.94
CA THR A 90 -16.72 10.68 6.66
C THR A 90 -16.91 11.49 7.95
N PRO A 91 -16.93 12.82 7.91
CA PRO A 91 -17.19 13.64 9.10
C PRO A 91 -18.50 13.33 9.81
N LYS A 92 -19.52 12.89 9.09
CA LYS A 92 -20.81 12.46 9.67
C LYS A 92 -20.82 11.04 10.19
N GLY A 93 -19.69 10.32 10.08
CA GLY A 93 -19.52 8.98 10.63
C GLY A 93 -19.83 7.83 9.67
N ASP A 94 -20.16 8.10 8.42
CA ASP A 94 -20.36 7.06 7.42
C ASP A 94 -19.03 6.47 6.93
N LEU A 95 -19.03 5.22 6.51
CA LEU A 95 -17.97 4.68 5.68
C LEU A 95 -18.26 5.02 4.21
N LEU A 96 -17.36 5.73 3.56
CA LEU A 96 -17.40 6.01 2.13
C LEU A 96 -16.31 5.21 1.43
N LEU A 97 -16.69 4.40 0.44
CA LEU A 97 -15.79 3.66 -0.42
C LEU A 97 -15.80 4.27 -1.81
N LEU A 98 -14.63 4.55 -2.35
CA LEU A 98 -14.42 5.03 -3.71
C LEU A 98 -13.54 4.05 -4.49
N PHE A 99 -13.88 3.78 -5.76
CA PHE A 99 -13.02 3.02 -6.68
C PHE A 99 -13.33 3.36 -8.15
N PRO A 100 -12.34 3.27 -9.06
CA PRO A 100 -12.57 3.52 -10.47
C PRO A 100 -13.23 2.30 -11.13
N GLU A 101 -14.23 2.52 -11.97
CA GLU A 101 -14.78 1.53 -12.88
C GLU A 101 -14.61 1.99 -14.33
N GLY A 102 -14.04 1.14 -15.18
CA GLY A 102 -13.83 1.48 -16.59
C GLY A 102 -12.89 0.50 -17.31
N ASN A 103 -12.31 0.94 -18.40
CA ASN A 103 -11.39 0.14 -19.21
C ASN A 103 -9.93 0.42 -18.83
N HIS A 104 -9.42 -0.26 -17.82
CA HIS A 104 -8.00 -0.22 -17.50
C HIS A 104 -7.15 -0.76 -18.68
N TYR A 105 -6.12 -0.07 -19.06
CA TYR A 105 -5.25 -0.35 -20.23
C TYR A 105 -5.94 -0.34 -21.60
N ALA A 106 -7.17 0.06 -21.69
CA ALA A 106 -7.91 0.16 -22.92
C ALA A 106 -8.28 1.62 -23.21
N ALA A 107 -7.32 2.51 -23.11
CA ALA A 107 -7.47 3.88 -23.58
C ALA A 107 -7.77 3.89 -25.08
N GLY A 108 -8.51 4.87 -25.54
CA GLY A 108 -8.94 4.98 -26.93
C GLY A 108 -10.35 4.45 -27.20
N SER A 109 -11.05 3.89 -26.22
CA SER A 109 -12.45 3.47 -26.40
C SER A 109 -13.44 4.64 -26.42
N GLY A 110 -12.99 5.88 -26.18
CA GLY A 110 -13.85 7.07 -26.11
C GLY A 110 -14.82 7.09 -24.93
N LYS A 111 -14.73 6.11 -24.04
CA LYS A 111 -15.60 5.99 -22.87
C LYS A 111 -14.95 6.68 -21.66
N VAL A 112 -15.70 7.52 -21.01
CA VAL A 112 -15.37 8.08 -19.70
C VAL A 112 -15.40 6.96 -18.69
N ASN A 113 -14.45 6.97 -17.76
CA ASN A 113 -14.46 6.09 -16.62
C ASN A 113 -15.09 6.82 -15.41
N ASP A 114 -15.69 6.06 -14.54
CA ASP A 114 -16.41 6.61 -13.39
C ASP A 114 -15.68 6.28 -12.09
N MET A 115 -15.62 7.23 -11.18
CA MET A 115 -15.36 6.94 -9.77
C MET A 115 -16.68 6.52 -9.13
N ILE A 116 -16.76 5.26 -8.77
CA ILE A 116 -17.92 4.66 -8.13
C ILE A 116 -17.82 4.85 -6.62
N ALA A 117 -18.96 5.16 -6.00
CA ALA A 117 -19.10 5.31 -4.57
C ALA A 117 -20.07 4.28 -3.98
N TYR A 118 -19.73 3.76 -2.82
CA TYR A 118 -20.60 3.03 -1.90
C TYR A 118 -20.53 3.67 -0.51
N ARG A 119 -21.65 3.68 0.19
CA ARG A 119 -21.77 4.27 1.52
C ARG A 119 -22.41 3.31 2.51
N SER A 120 -21.91 3.32 3.74
CA SER A 120 -22.51 2.60 4.86
C SER A 120 -22.66 3.55 6.06
N SER A 121 -23.88 3.70 6.58
CA SER A 121 -24.19 4.48 7.77
C SER A 121 -24.33 3.62 9.04
N ASP A 122 -24.09 2.31 8.94
CA ASP A 122 -24.25 1.34 10.02
C ASP A 122 -22.97 0.53 10.29
N ASN A 123 -21.82 1.18 10.09
CA ASN A 123 -20.50 0.63 10.33
C ASN A 123 -20.20 -0.63 9.50
N GLY A 124 -20.58 -0.61 8.21
CA GLY A 124 -20.26 -1.65 7.24
C GLY A 124 -21.22 -2.85 7.25
N LYS A 125 -22.31 -2.83 8.00
CA LYS A 125 -23.30 -3.90 8.01
C LYS A 125 -24.11 -3.92 6.72
N THR A 126 -24.57 -2.75 6.27
CA THR A 126 -25.25 -2.55 5.00
C THR A 126 -24.60 -1.44 4.18
N TRP A 127 -24.75 -1.53 2.86
CA TRP A 127 -24.14 -0.61 1.92
C TRP A 127 -25.15 -0.11 0.89
N VAL A 128 -25.15 1.18 0.63
CA VAL A 128 -25.94 1.84 -0.42
C VAL A 128 -25.01 2.21 -1.58
N GLY A 129 -25.41 1.89 -2.79
CA GLY A 129 -24.64 2.12 -4.02
C GLY A 129 -24.98 1.04 -5.08
N PRO A 130 -24.33 1.08 -6.27
CA PRO A 130 -23.36 2.06 -6.69
C PRO A 130 -23.96 3.41 -7.02
N SER A 131 -23.22 4.48 -6.75
CA SER A 131 -23.46 5.82 -7.30
C SER A 131 -22.18 6.31 -8.00
N VAL A 132 -22.31 7.24 -8.94
CA VAL A 132 -21.16 7.89 -9.58
C VAL A 132 -20.78 9.10 -8.73
N ALA A 133 -19.56 9.14 -8.21
CA ALA A 133 -19.04 10.27 -7.47
C ALA A 133 -18.60 11.38 -8.44
N PHE A 134 -17.81 11.05 -9.44
CA PHE A 134 -17.35 11.95 -10.51
C PHE A 134 -16.71 11.17 -11.65
N ASP A 135 -16.60 11.82 -12.80
CA ASP A 135 -15.93 11.26 -13.98
C ASP A 135 -14.41 11.35 -13.83
N ILE A 136 -13.71 10.37 -14.39
CA ILE A 136 -12.27 10.35 -14.56
C ILE A 136 -11.92 9.98 -16.00
N ASP A 137 -10.75 10.42 -16.47
CA ASP A 137 -10.37 10.18 -17.88
C ASP A 137 -9.93 8.72 -18.12
N TYR A 138 -9.37 8.08 -17.10
CA TYR A 138 -8.78 6.75 -17.25
C TYR A 138 -8.74 5.99 -15.91
N SER A 139 -9.29 4.80 -15.88
CA SER A 139 -9.39 4.00 -14.65
C SER A 139 -8.11 3.22 -14.35
N GLN A 140 -7.02 3.90 -14.04
CA GLN A 140 -5.78 3.24 -13.66
C GLN A 140 -5.65 3.11 -12.14
N HIS A 141 -5.83 4.20 -11.44
CA HIS A 141 -5.65 4.29 -10.00
C HIS A 141 -6.85 4.98 -9.36
N GLY A 142 -7.19 4.56 -8.14
CA GLY A 142 -8.23 5.18 -7.36
C GLY A 142 -7.83 6.57 -6.86
N PHE A 143 -8.82 7.38 -6.53
CA PHE A 143 -8.62 8.63 -5.83
C PHE A 143 -8.54 8.40 -4.33
N ILE A 144 -7.51 8.93 -3.71
CA ILE A 144 -7.23 8.76 -2.28
C ILE A 144 -7.99 9.80 -1.48
N PRO A 145 -8.95 9.42 -0.62
CA PRO A 145 -9.61 10.36 0.25
C PRO A 145 -8.71 10.79 1.41
N LEU A 146 -8.81 12.06 1.77
CA LEU A 146 -8.22 12.66 2.96
C LEU A 146 -9.19 13.63 3.58
N ILE A 147 -9.31 13.59 4.89
CA ILE A 147 -9.98 14.62 5.68
C ILE A 147 -8.90 15.31 6.51
N PRO A 148 -8.56 16.58 6.25
CA PRO A 148 -7.60 17.32 7.05
C PRO A 148 -8.04 17.47 8.50
N HIS A 149 -7.11 17.59 9.42
CA HIS A 149 -7.39 17.83 10.82
C HIS A 149 -8.30 19.05 11.02
N ALA A 150 -9.27 18.92 11.89
CA ALA A 150 -10.26 19.97 12.18
C ALA A 150 -11.02 20.50 10.95
N SER A 151 -11.26 19.63 9.96
CA SER A 151 -12.00 19.92 8.72
C SER A 151 -13.16 18.94 8.56
N GLU A 152 -14.27 19.42 8.02
CA GLU A 152 -15.39 18.58 7.56
C GLU A 152 -15.32 18.32 6.05
N ARG A 153 -14.30 18.86 5.37
CA ARG A 153 -14.11 18.69 3.93
C ARG A 153 -13.37 17.38 3.62
N ILE A 154 -13.91 16.62 2.68
CA ILE A 154 -13.24 15.43 2.14
C ILE A 154 -12.51 15.84 0.86
N TYR A 155 -11.22 15.58 0.78
CA TYR A 155 -10.44 15.70 -0.44
C TYR A 155 -10.24 14.31 -1.07
N ALA A 156 -10.20 14.25 -2.41
CA ALA A 156 -9.87 13.05 -3.16
C ALA A 156 -8.72 13.36 -4.12
N PHE A 157 -7.55 12.74 -3.92
CA PHE A 157 -6.33 12.97 -4.69
C PHE A 157 -6.12 11.82 -5.68
N GLY A 158 -5.78 12.15 -6.91
CA GLY A 158 -5.56 11.13 -7.93
C GLY A 158 -4.80 11.62 -9.15
N THR A 159 -4.57 10.69 -10.06
CA THR A 159 -4.07 10.98 -11.41
C THR A 159 -5.25 11.16 -12.36
N GLN A 160 -5.01 11.90 -13.45
CA GLN A 160 -6.03 12.14 -14.49
C GLN A 160 -7.35 12.72 -13.93
N PRO A 161 -7.25 13.77 -13.11
CA PRO A 161 -8.44 14.31 -12.44
C PRO A 161 -9.42 15.01 -13.40
N ILE A 162 -8.99 15.23 -14.62
CA ILE A 162 -9.78 15.82 -15.72
C ILE A 162 -9.55 15.03 -17.00
N PRO A 163 -10.50 15.04 -17.95
CA PRO A 163 -10.28 14.53 -19.30
C PRO A 163 -9.06 15.18 -19.94
N SER A 164 -8.16 14.37 -20.47
CA SER A 164 -6.93 14.85 -21.08
C SER A 164 -6.55 14.01 -22.31
N LYS A 165 -5.73 14.58 -23.17
CA LYS A 165 -5.18 13.87 -24.32
C LYS A 165 -4.23 12.73 -23.96
N TYR A 166 -3.66 12.75 -22.75
CA TYR A 166 -2.63 11.79 -22.36
C TYR A 166 -3.11 10.35 -22.35
N SER A 167 -4.33 10.11 -21.90
CA SER A 167 -4.88 8.77 -21.84
C SER A 167 -5.70 8.39 -23.05
N ARG A 168 -6.43 9.34 -23.64
CA ARG A 168 -7.35 9.09 -24.75
C ARG A 168 -6.65 8.86 -26.08
N GLU A 169 -5.59 9.64 -26.35
CA GLU A 169 -4.91 9.57 -27.64
C GLU A 169 -3.90 8.42 -27.70
N GLN A 170 -3.29 8.06 -26.58
CA GLN A 170 -2.13 7.18 -26.60
C GLN A 170 -2.44 5.75 -26.20
N GLY A 171 -3.58 5.50 -25.59
CA GLY A 171 -4.07 4.14 -25.35
C GLY A 171 -3.25 3.31 -24.37
N ARG A 172 -2.40 3.91 -23.55
CA ARG A 172 -1.46 3.20 -22.67
C ARG A 172 -1.18 3.96 -21.39
N HIS A 173 -0.52 3.27 -20.44
CA HIS A 173 -0.01 3.89 -19.24
C HIS A 173 0.93 5.03 -19.56
N GLU A 174 0.67 6.18 -19.01
CA GLU A 174 1.52 7.35 -19.13
C GLU A 174 1.54 8.13 -17.83
N ASN A 175 2.56 8.96 -17.69
CA ASN A 175 2.55 9.99 -16.67
C ASN A 175 1.50 11.03 -17.03
N THR A 176 0.67 11.40 -16.08
CA THR A 176 -0.45 12.30 -16.29
C THR A 176 -0.49 13.39 -15.24
N PRO A 177 -1.26 14.47 -15.42
CA PRO A 177 -1.49 15.43 -14.36
C PRO A 177 -1.98 14.76 -13.07
N ILE A 178 -1.52 15.27 -11.94
CA ILE A 178 -2.02 14.93 -10.61
C ILE A 178 -2.90 16.07 -10.15
N GLY A 179 -3.94 15.76 -9.40
CA GLY A 179 -4.81 16.76 -8.85
C GLY A 179 -5.72 16.20 -7.77
N PHE A 180 -6.66 17.03 -7.37
CA PHE A 180 -7.65 16.67 -6.37
C PHE A 180 -8.98 17.34 -6.63
N ARG A 181 -10.02 16.76 -6.07
CA ARG A 181 -11.35 17.31 -5.91
C ARG A 181 -11.69 17.35 -4.42
N TRP A 182 -12.71 18.10 -4.03
CA TRP A 182 -13.20 18.10 -2.66
C TRP A 182 -14.73 18.06 -2.61
N SER A 183 -15.22 17.62 -1.46
CA SER A 183 -16.63 17.59 -1.13
C SER A 183 -16.84 18.30 0.21
N ASP A 184 -17.85 19.17 0.26
CA ASP A 184 -18.30 19.87 1.48
C ASP A 184 -19.62 19.30 2.02
N ASP A 185 -20.16 18.29 1.39
CA ASP A 185 -21.42 17.62 1.70
C ASP A 185 -21.26 16.13 2.00
N ASP A 186 -20.16 15.79 2.67
CA ASP A 186 -19.89 14.43 3.13
C ASP A 186 -19.66 13.42 1.98
N GLY A 187 -19.21 13.88 0.81
CA GLY A 187 -18.92 13.04 -0.35
C GLY A 187 -20.10 12.77 -1.26
N HIS A 188 -21.18 13.53 -1.16
CA HIS A 188 -22.33 13.41 -2.06
C HIS A 188 -22.10 14.14 -3.39
N THR A 189 -21.52 15.34 -3.33
CA THR A 189 -21.12 16.10 -4.51
C THR A 189 -19.65 16.50 -4.44
N TRP A 190 -19.03 16.71 -5.59
CA TRP A 190 -17.60 16.97 -5.71
C TRP A 190 -17.32 18.20 -6.56
N SER A 191 -16.32 18.96 -6.16
CA SER A 191 -15.84 20.14 -6.90
C SER A 191 -15.23 19.76 -8.25
N ASP A 192 -15.00 20.76 -9.08
CA ASP A 192 -14.08 20.64 -10.20
C ASP A 192 -12.68 20.28 -9.74
N ALA A 193 -11.89 19.69 -10.65
CA ALA A 193 -10.54 19.26 -10.36
C ALA A 193 -9.57 20.43 -10.25
N THR A 194 -8.71 20.41 -9.22
CA THR A 194 -7.57 21.29 -9.05
C THR A 194 -6.30 20.53 -9.37
N LEU A 195 -5.48 21.05 -10.30
CA LEU A 195 -4.22 20.42 -10.69
C LEU A 195 -3.09 20.80 -9.75
N ILE A 196 -2.24 19.82 -9.44
CA ILE A 196 -1.03 20.00 -8.63
C ILE A 196 0.14 20.30 -9.59
N LYS A 197 0.75 21.47 -9.42
CA LYS A 197 1.93 21.92 -10.16
C LYS A 197 3.03 22.32 -9.18
N PRO A 198 4.01 21.45 -8.90
CA PRO A 198 5.09 21.79 -7.96
C PRO A 198 5.89 23.01 -8.41
N LYS A 199 6.22 23.92 -7.49
CA LYS A 199 6.97 25.16 -7.80
C LYS A 199 8.32 24.89 -8.47
N ASN A 200 9.01 23.85 -8.03
CA ASN A 200 10.33 23.47 -8.54
C ASN A 200 10.29 22.54 -9.76
N ASP A 201 9.13 22.03 -10.14
CA ASP A 201 8.90 21.26 -11.41
C ASP A 201 7.45 21.43 -11.86
N PRO A 202 7.05 22.59 -12.41
CA PRO A 202 5.65 22.87 -12.79
C PRO A 202 5.08 21.93 -13.86
N GLY A 203 5.96 21.27 -14.61
CA GLY A 203 5.58 20.29 -15.64
C GLY A 203 5.54 18.85 -15.11
N PHE A 204 5.58 18.61 -13.80
CA PHE A 204 5.54 17.27 -13.26
C PHE A 204 4.28 16.52 -13.65
N LEU A 205 4.46 15.33 -14.19
CA LEU A 205 3.41 14.36 -14.50
C LEU A 205 3.73 13.07 -13.74
N GLY A 206 2.74 12.51 -13.08
CA GLY A 206 2.89 11.29 -12.27
C GLY A 206 2.03 10.14 -12.75
N MET A 207 2.36 8.93 -12.29
CA MET A 207 1.63 7.71 -12.64
C MET A 207 0.56 7.34 -11.62
N SER A 208 0.80 7.62 -10.35
CA SER A 208 -0.12 7.24 -9.27
C SER A 208 -0.06 8.21 -8.11
N VAL A 209 -1.13 8.20 -7.35
CA VAL A 209 -1.22 8.73 -5.99
C VAL A 209 -1.72 7.60 -5.13
N THR A 210 -0.90 7.08 -4.22
CA THR A 210 -1.25 5.85 -3.49
C THR A 210 -1.69 6.10 -2.06
N ARG A 211 -1.20 7.17 -1.44
CA ARG A 211 -1.63 7.63 -0.11
C ARG A 211 -1.13 9.05 0.12
N MET A 212 -1.79 9.75 1.03
CA MET A 212 -1.27 10.98 1.60
C MET A 212 -1.49 11.02 3.10
N CYS A 213 -0.75 11.87 3.79
CA CYS A 213 -0.96 12.17 5.19
C CYS A 213 -0.82 13.68 5.46
N GLU A 214 -1.38 14.12 6.57
CA GLU A 214 -1.21 15.45 7.11
C GLU A 214 -0.33 15.36 8.35
N THR A 215 0.61 16.31 8.50
CA THR A 215 1.48 16.42 9.67
C THR A 215 0.79 17.22 10.79
N SER A 216 1.35 17.20 12.00
CA SER A 216 0.82 18.01 13.11
C SER A 216 0.90 19.51 12.85
N THR A 217 1.77 19.97 11.96
CA THR A 217 1.86 21.37 11.53
C THR A 217 0.92 21.72 10.39
N GLY A 218 0.08 20.76 9.93
CA GLY A 218 -0.87 20.93 8.83
C GLY A 218 -0.25 20.83 7.44
N ALA A 219 1.01 20.39 7.32
CA ALA A 219 1.60 20.12 6.02
C ALA A 219 1.06 18.83 5.43
N TRP A 220 0.78 18.83 4.12
CA TRP A 220 0.35 17.65 3.38
C TRP A 220 1.53 16.98 2.67
N ILE A 221 1.58 15.67 2.76
CA ILE A 221 2.63 14.84 2.15
C ILE A 221 1.95 13.79 1.28
N LEU A 222 2.26 13.79 -0.02
CA LEU A 222 1.66 12.95 -1.04
C LEU A 222 2.73 12.15 -1.78
N GLY A 223 2.56 10.84 -1.91
CA GLY A 223 3.44 9.98 -2.72
C GLY A 223 2.99 9.93 -4.17
N SER A 224 3.92 10.10 -5.10
CA SER A 224 3.69 9.83 -6.53
C SER A 224 4.98 9.40 -7.21
N HIS A 225 4.88 8.80 -8.40
CA HIS A 225 6.05 8.41 -9.17
C HIS A 225 5.92 8.81 -10.64
N ALA A 226 7.04 8.98 -11.30
CA ALA A 226 7.13 9.14 -12.76
C ALA A 226 7.78 7.90 -13.37
N ALA A 227 7.30 7.46 -14.52
CA ALA A 227 7.77 6.30 -15.26
C ALA A 227 8.37 6.68 -16.60
N ASP A 228 9.46 6.05 -17.00
CA ASP A 228 9.99 6.10 -18.35
C ASP A 228 9.52 4.86 -19.14
N TRP A 229 8.45 5.02 -19.86
CA TRP A 229 7.80 3.96 -20.64
C TRP A 229 8.58 3.56 -21.90
N SER A 230 9.61 4.30 -22.27
CA SER A 230 10.49 3.94 -23.39
C SER A 230 11.48 2.84 -23.02
N LYS A 231 11.71 2.60 -21.74
CA LYS A 231 12.69 1.64 -21.24
C LYS A 231 12.10 0.27 -20.94
N ARG A 232 12.91 -0.75 -21.16
CA ARG A 232 12.62 -2.13 -20.76
C ARG A 232 13.89 -2.73 -20.17
N PRO A 233 13.89 -3.16 -18.90
CA PRO A 233 12.80 -3.06 -17.91
C PRO A 233 12.32 -1.64 -17.65
N LEU A 234 11.07 -1.50 -17.22
CA LEU A 234 10.48 -0.20 -16.88
C LEU A 234 11.30 0.51 -15.80
N ILE A 235 11.63 1.77 -16.05
CA ILE A 235 12.28 2.65 -15.07
C ILE A 235 11.23 3.52 -14.42
N THR A 236 11.27 3.61 -13.08
CA THR A 236 10.43 4.53 -12.31
C THR A 236 11.24 5.31 -11.29
N ARG A 237 10.77 6.51 -10.99
CA ARG A 237 11.34 7.39 -9.97
C ARG A 237 10.23 7.81 -9.01
N GLN A 238 10.42 7.53 -7.73
CA GLN A 238 9.48 7.89 -6.69
C GLN A 238 9.75 9.33 -6.22
N TYR A 239 8.67 10.04 -5.97
CA TYR A 239 8.68 11.41 -5.45
C TYR A 239 7.70 11.56 -4.30
N VAL A 240 7.93 12.63 -3.53
CA VAL A 240 7.02 13.17 -2.54
C VAL A 240 6.63 14.57 -2.97
N LEU A 241 5.34 14.86 -2.99
CA LEU A 241 4.82 16.21 -3.14
C LEU A 241 4.42 16.71 -1.75
N ARG A 242 4.93 17.88 -1.37
CA ARG A 242 4.68 18.47 -0.07
C ARG A 242 4.06 19.86 -0.22
N SER A 243 3.01 20.13 0.58
CA SER A 243 2.35 21.43 0.68
C SER A 243 2.29 21.89 2.13
N GLU A 244 2.59 23.18 2.39
CA GLU A 244 2.47 23.79 3.71
C GLU A 244 1.23 24.69 3.84
N ASP A 245 0.47 24.86 2.78
CA ASP A 245 -0.64 25.80 2.66
C ASP A 245 -1.97 25.13 2.23
N LYS A 246 -2.16 23.88 2.67
CA LYS A 246 -3.36 23.07 2.39
C LYS A 246 -3.65 22.93 0.88
N GLY A 247 -2.60 22.59 0.13
CA GLY A 247 -2.71 22.25 -1.28
C GLY A 247 -2.70 23.44 -2.26
N LYS A 248 -2.50 24.67 -1.79
CA LYS A 248 -2.41 25.85 -2.69
C LYS A 248 -1.09 25.84 -3.47
N THR A 249 0.00 25.48 -2.81
CA THR A 249 1.30 25.36 -3.44
C THR A 249 2.01 24.08 -3.03
N TRP A 250 2.82 23.54 -3.93
CA TRP A 250 3.49 22.26 -3.77
C TRP A 250 4.98 22.33 -4.10
N THR A 251 5.76 21.49 -3.43
CA THR A 251 7.18 21.26 -3.73
C THR A 251 7.40 19.79 -4.00
N LEU A 252 8.19 19.46 -5.02
CA LEU A 252 8.57 18.09 -5.38
C LEU A 252 9.89 17.72 -4.69
N LEU A 253 9.90 16.60 -3.98
CA LEU A 253 11.06 16.08 -3.23
C LEU A 253 11.44 14.68 -3.77
N PRO A 254 12.70 14.29 -3.68
CA PRO A 254 13.85 15.03 -3.12
C PRO A 254 14.31 16.20 -4.01
N GLY A 255 13.76 16.36 -5.20
CA GLY A 255 14.08 17.44 -6.13
C GLY A 255 13.26 17.30 -7.43
N LYS A 256 13.49 18.20 -8.39
CA LYS A 256 12.88 18.12 -9.72
C LYS A 256 13.32 16.86 -10.45
N ARG A 257 12.51 16.43 -11.44
CA ARG A 257 12.88 15.31 -12.32
C ARG A 257 14.23 15.56 -13.00
N PRO A 258 15.07 14.53 -13.15
CA PRO A 258 14.85 13.11 -12.85
C PRO A 258 15.33 12.65 -11.45
N ASN A 259 15.52 13.54 -10.48
CA ASN A 259 16.17 13.27 -9.22
C ASN A 259 15.29 12.51 -8.18
N GLY A 260 14.30 11.76 -8.62
CA GLY A 260 13.49 10.92 -7.74
C GLY A 260 14.24 9.68 -7.25
N TRP A 261 13.72 9.07 -6.18
CA TRP A 261 14.28 7.85 -5.58
C TRP A 261 14.07 6.61 -6.45
N PHE A 262 15.00 5.67 -6.35
CA PHE A 262 14.93 4.38 -7.01
C PHE A 262 15.78 3.33 -6.29
N SER A 263 15.46 2.05 -6.49
CA SER A 263 16.34 0.96 -6.07
C SER A 263 17.45 0.77 -7.10
N PRO A 264 18.74 0.81 -6.71
CA PRO A 264 19.86 0.82 -7.69
C PRO A 264 19.86 -0.39 -8.63
N LYS A 265 19.61 -1.58 -8.12
CA LYS A 265 19.64 -2.83 -8.90
C LYS A 265 18.65 -2.83 -10.07
N TYR A 266 17.48 -2.21 -9.92
CA TYR A 266 16.42 -2.28 -10.92
C TYR A 266 16.05 -0.93 -11.52
N SER A 267 16.69 0.16 -11.07
CA SER A 267 16.32 1.52 -11.45
C SER A 267 14.83 1.82 -11.30
N ARG A 268 14.19 1.23 -10.26
CA ARG A 268 12.76 1.30 -10.06
C ARG A 268 12.38 1.47 -8.59
N MET A 269 11.49 2.41 -8.35
CA MET A 269 10.74 2.61 -7.10
C MET A 269 9.48 3.38 -7.43
N ASP A 270 8.33 2.89 -6.96
CA ASP A 270 7.04 3.47 -7.26
C ASP A 270 6.00 3.24 -6.16
N GLU A 271 4.80 3.82 -6.36
CA GLU A 271 3.61 3.64 -5.52
C GLU A 271 3.88 3.82 -4.02
N GLY A 272 4.69 4.84 -3.69
CA GLY A 272 5.09 5.10 -2.31
C GLY A 272 3.97 5.72 -1.47
N ARG A 273 3.89 5.29 -0.22
CA ARG A 273 2.88 5.71 0.76
C ARG A 273 3.53 6.40 1.95
N PRO A 274 3.29 7.70 2.17
CA PRO A 274 3.64 8.37 3.41
C PRO A 274 2.66 8.01 4.52
N ILE A 275 3.17 7.98 5.75
CA ILE A 275 2.40 7.92 6.98
C ILE A 275 3.08 8.82 8.01
N TYR A 276 2.32 9.63 8.73
CA TYR A 276 2.84 10.51 9.76
C TYR A 276 2.84 9.80 11.11
N LEU A 277 3.98 9.82 11.80
CA LEU A 277 4.17 9.12 13.07
C LEU A 277 4.07 10.04 14.30
N GLY A 278 3.91 11.35 14.07
CA GLY A 278 3.92 12.35 15.12
C GLY A 278 5.31 12.99 15.34
N ASN A 279 5.36 14.09 16.08
CA ASN A 279 6.59 14.79 16.48
C ASN A 279 7.55 15.11 15.32
N GLY A 280 7.03 15.49 14.17
CA GLY A 280 7.81 15.78 12.96
C GLY A 280 8.26 14.54 12.19
N GLU A 281 8.07 13.34 12.73
CA GLU A 281 8.46 12.11 12.04
C GLU A 281 7.40 11.69 11.02
N ALA A 282 7.83 11.52 9.76
CA ALA A 282 7.06 10.89 8.70
C ALA A 282 7.82 9.67 8.16
N TYR A 283 7.09 8.61 7.89
CA TYR A 283 7.59 7.34 7.37
C TYR A 283 7.05 7.11 5.96
N PHE A 284 7.93 6.79 5.04
CA PHE A 284 7.58 6.57 3.65
C PHE A 284 7.96 5.17 3.23
N MET A 285 7.00 4.42 2.71
CA MET A 285 7.21 3.07 2.20
C MET A 285 6.92 3.04 0.70
N ALA A 286 7.79 2.40 -0.08
CA ALA A 286 7.67 2.34 -1.53
C ALA A 286 7.81 0.92 -2.07
N ARG A 287 7.09 0.66 -3.15
CA ARG A 287 7.16 -0.56 -3.94
C ARG A 287 8.47 -0.61 -4.71
N THR A 288 9.11 -1.77 -4.68
CA THR A 288 10.28 -2.10 -5.51
C THR A 288 10.24 -3.56 -5.98
N PRO A 289 10.95 -3.90 -7.07
CA PRO A 289 11.10 -5.29 -7.50
C PRO A 289 12.21 -6.04 -6.76
N THR A 290 12.63 -5.60 -5.58
CA THR A 290 13.76 -6.21 -4.85
C THR A 290 13.36 -7.39 -3.95
N GLY A 291 12.08 -7.71 -3.83
CA GLY A 291 11.55 -8.66 -2.86
C GLY A 291 11.28 -8.06 -1.48
N ARG A 292 11.42 -6.75 -1.35
CA ARG A 292 11.16 -5.98 -0.14
C ARG A 292 10.50 -4.65 -0.45
N ILE A 293 9.72 -4.18 0.48
CA ILE A 293 9.34 -2.77 0.54
C ILE A 293 10.58 -1.97 0.90
N TRP A 294 10.76 -0.80 0.29
CA TRP A 294 11.80 0.15 0.65
C TRP A 294 11.20 1.28 1.48
N GLU A 295 12.03 1.90 2.32
CA GLU A 295 11.61 2.91 3.29
C GLU A 295 12.52 4.11 3.31
N ALA A 296 11.93 5.28 3.55
CA ALA A 296 12.62 6.52 3.88
C ALA A 296 11.94 7.20 5.07
N ARG A 297 12.65 8.06 5.78
CA ARG A 297 12.15 8.79 6.94
C ARG A 297 12.44 10.27 6.84
N SER A 298 11.53 11.07 7.34
CA SER A 298 11.67 12.48 7.62
C SER A 298 11.54 12.71 9.12
N MET A 299 12.26 13.67 9.65
CA MET A 299 12.20 14.08 11.06
C MET A 299 11.79 15.56 11.20
N ASP A 300 11.33 16.18 10.12
CA ASP A 300 11.04 17.61 10.01
C ASP A 300 9.74 17.90 9.23
N ASP A 301 8.69 17.10 9.49
CA ASP A 301 7.39 17.20 8.83
C ASP A 301 7.47 17.05 7.31
N GLY A 302 8.33 16.16 6.84
CA GLY A 302 8.46 15.83 5.42
C GLY A 302 9.24 16.83 4.58
N LYS A 303 9.97 17.77 5.19
CA LYS A 303 10.82 18.75 4.45
C LYS A 303 12.05 18.11 3.86
N THR A 304 12.71 17.27 4.65
CA THR A 304 13.87 16.49 4.21
C THR A 304 13.66 15.01 4.51
N TRP A 305 14.32 14.15 3.74
CA TRP A 305 14.17 12.72 3.80
C TRP A 305 15.51 12.00 3.77
N THR A 306 15.61 10.89 4.49
CA THR A 306 16.75 9.98 4.35
C THR A 306 16.74 9.33 2.97
N ASP A 307 17.90 8.85 2.52
CA ASP A 307 17.95 7.99 1.35
C ASP A 307 17.14 6.69 1.59
N PRO A 308 16.39 6.23 0.60
CA PRO A 308 15.63 4.99 0.73
C PRO A 308 16.53 3.77 0.91
N LYS A 309 16.09 2.85 1.75
CA LYS A 309 16.74 1.56 2.00
C LYS A 309 15.70 0.42 2.07
N PRO A 310 16.12 -0.85 1.91
CA PRO A 310 15.23 -1.98 2.12
C PRO A 310 14.70 -2.01 3.56
N SER A 311 13.38 -2.17 3.71
CA SER A 311 12.75 -2.41 5.01
C SER A 311 12.86 -3.90 5.40
N LEU A 312 12.35 -4.24 6.59
CA LEU A 312 12.27 -5.62 7.07
C LEU A 312 11.11 -6.41 6.42
N LEU A 313 10.17 -5.75 5.76
CA LEU A 313 8.99 -6.38 5.20
C LEU A 313 9.30 -7.03 3.84
N VAL A 314 9.14 -8.33 3.80
CA VAL A 314 9.18 -9.12 2.56
C VAL A 314 7.92 -8.84 1.76
N HIS A 315 8.09 -8.55 0.45
CA HIS A 315 6.99 -8.14 -0.41
C HIS A 315 7.38 -8.26 -1.88
N PRO A 316 6.52 -8.78 -2.76
CA PRO A 316 6.78 -8.78 -4.19
C PRO A 316 6.66 -7.36 -4.77
N ASP A 317 6.76 -7.25 -6.09
CA ASP A 317 6.50 -6.00 -6.82
C ASP A 317 5.01 -5.59 -6.73
N ALA A 318 4.63 -5.06 -5.58
CA ALA A 318 3.28 -4.61 -5.24
C ALA A 318 3.33 -3.39 -4.31
N PRO A 319 2.29 -2.54 -4.28
CA PRO A 319 2.28 -1.35 -3.42
C PRO A 319 2.26 -1.72 -1.93
N PRO A 320 2.91 -0.94 -1.07
CA PRO A 320 2.79 -1.09 0.37
C PRO A 320 1.36 -0.77 0.85
N MET A 321 0.93 -1.45 1.91
CA MET A 321 -0.37 -1.26 2.54
C MET A 321 -0.15 -1.14 4.05
N VAL A 322 0.15 0.08 4.52
CA VAL A 322 0.48 0.38 5.92
C VAL A 322 -0.48 1.43 6.47
N PHE A 323 -0.89 1.24 7.72
CA PHE A 323 -1.88 2.09 8.39
C PHE A 323 -1.54 2.20 9.88
N HIS A 324 -2.15 3.16 10.58
CA HIS A 324 -2.24 3.15 12.04
C HIS A 324 -3.39 2.27 12.50
N LEU A 325 -3.21 1.59 13.64
CA LEU A 325 -4.32 1.06 14.41
C LEU A 325 -5.06 2.20 15.14
N SER A 326 -6.19 1.88 15.78
CA SER A 326 -7.03 2.86 16.47
C SER A 326 -6.31 3.61 17.61
N ASP A 327 -5.19 3.07 18.12
CA ASP A 327 -4.36 3.75 19.12
C ASP A 327 -3.54 4.93 18.54
N GLY A 328 -3.55 5.10 17.22
CA GLY A 328 -2.80 6.15 16.50
C GLY A 328 -1.28 6.00 16.58
N LYS A 329 -0.75 4.90 17.12
CA LYS A 329 0.68 4.67 17.35
C LYS A 329 1.18 3.38 16.71
N THR A 330 0.48 2.29 16.93
CA THR A 330 0.83 0.99 16.36
C THR A 330 0.58 0.99 14.86
N LEU A 331 1.60 0.63 14.08
CA LEU A 331 1.46 0.41 12.65
C LEU A 331 1.02 -1.03 12.38
N ILE A 332 0.12 -1.19 11.43
CA ILE A 332 -0.23 -2.45 10.80
C ILE A 332 0.18 -2.40 9.33
N SER A 333 0.92 -3.41 8.89
CA SER A 333 1.22 -3.61 7.48
C SER A 333 0.50 -4.85 6.97
N PHE A 334 -0.28 -4.68 5.92
CA PHE A 334 -0.79 -5.78 5.12
C PHE A 334 0.19 -6.02 3.98
N HIS A 335 0.72 -7.24 3.85
CA HIS A 335 1.74 -7.54 2.87
C HIS A 335 1.60 -8.95 2.31
N HIS A 336 2.21 -9.20 1.18
CA HIS A 336 2.11 -10.51 0.52
C HIS A 336 3.09 -11.54 1.07
N ASN A 337 4.04 -11.12 1.90
CA ASN A 337 5.08 -11.96 2.50
C ASN A 337 5.73 -12.92 1.49
N ARG A 338 5.94 -12.44 0.28
CA ARG A 338 6.55 -13.16 -0.83
C ARG A 338 7.80 -12.46 -1.30
N HIS A 339 8.78 -13.23 -1.62
CA HIS A 339 10.07 -12.79 -2.07
C HIS A 339 10.23 -13.01 -3.57
N ILE A 340 11.03 -12.18 -4.24
CA ILE A 340 11.41 -12.42 -5.61
C ILE A 340 12.46 -13.52 -5.63
N ASN A 341 12.14 -14.63 -6.27
CA ASN A 341 13.06 -15.75 -6.50
C ASN A 341 13.46 -15.90 -7.97
N THR A 342 13.03 -14.99 -8.83
CA THR A 342 13.32 -15.01 -10.27
C THR A 342 13.89 -13.68 -10.74
N GLN A 343 14.54 -13.68 -11.88
CA GLN A 343 15.07 -12.47 -12.47
C GLN A 343 13.94 -11.56 -12.94
N TYR A 344 14.02 -10.29 -12.57
CA TYR A 344 13.10 -9.27 -13.05
C TYR A 344 13.36 -8.93 -14.51
N THR A 345 12.38 -9.16 -15.36
CA THR A 345 12.46 -8.89 -16.80
C THR A 345 11.58 -7.74 -17.26
N GLY A 346 11.00 -6.98 -16.35
CA GLY A 346 10.10 -5.87 -16.62
C GLY A 346 8.62 -6.28 -16.77
N LEU A 347 7.80 -5.43 -17.37
CA LEU A 347 6.36 -5.68 -17.49
C LEU A 347 6.01 -6.80 -18.49
N THR A 348 6.91 -7.14 -19.39
CA THR A 348 6.68 -8.09 -20.49
C THR A 348 7.32 -9.45 -20.27
N GLY A 349 8.17 -9.60 -19.26
CA GLY A 349 8.88 -10.86 -18.98
C GLY A 349 8.12 -11.83 -18.10
N LYS A 350 8.66 -13.03 -17.94
CA LYS A 350 8.20 -13.97 -16.92
C LYS A 350 8.51 -13.40 -15.55
N MET A 351 7.47 -13.17 -14.75
CA MET A 351 7.58 -12.50 -13.46
C MET A 351 7.05 -13.41 -12.35
N ASP A 352 7.49 -14.65 -12.34
CA ASP A 352 7.16 -15.56 -11.25
C ASP A 352 7.66 -14.96 -9.93
N GLY A 353 6.85 -14.96 -8.91
CA GLY A 353 7.14 -14.32 -7.62
C GLY A 353 6.92 -12.80 -7.57
N MET A 354 7.23 -12.05 -8.64
CA MET A 354 6.96 -10.61 -8.72
C MET A 354 5.47 -10.28 -8.67
N ARG A 355 4.64 -11.16 -9.17
CA ARG A 355 3.19 -11.02 -9.29
C ARG A 355 2.42 -11.93 -8.38
N ASP A 356 3.09 -12.64 -7.50
CA ASP A 356 2.41 -13.47 -6.51
C ASP A 356 1.81 -12.59 -5.42
N ARG A 357 0.61 -12.12 -5.68
CA ARG A 357 -0.19 -11.26 -4.83
C ARG A 357 -1.45 -11.96 -4.33
N ALA A 358 -1.37 -13.29 -4.23
CA ALA A 358 -2.53 -14.12 -3.92
C ALA A 358 -2.92 -14.08 -2.45
N GLU A 359 -2.01 -13.77 -1.57
CA GLU A 359 -2.17 -13.85 -0.12
C GLU A 359 -2.03 -12.49 0.55
N ILE A 360 -2.65 -12.33 1.71
CA ILE A 360 -2.43 -11.19 2.60
C ILE A 360 -2.03 -11.71 3.97
N TRP A 361 -0.94 -11.15 4.46
CA TRP A 361 -0.38 -11.33 5.79
C TRP A 361 -0.40 -10.02 6.54
N VAL A 362 -0.31 -10.10 7.86
CA VAL A 362 -0.30 -8.94 8.75
C VAL A 362 0.97 -8.96 9.59
N SER A 363 1.65 -7.82 9.67
CA SER A 363 2.72 -7.57 10.64
C SER A 363 2.44 -6.26 11.38
N LEU A 364 2.78 -6.22 12.67
CA LEU A 364 2.57 -5.07 13.55
C LEU A 364 3.91 -4.47 13.96
N SER A 365 3.94 -3.15 14.12
CA SER A 365 5.08 -2.41 14.64
C SER A 365 4.63 -1.40 15.69
N GLY A 366 5.22 -1.49 16.88
CA GLY A 366 5.00 -0.51 17.98
C GLY A 366 6.07 0.58 18.04
N ASP A 367 7.03 0.59 17.12
CA ASP A 367 8.19 1.48 17.12
C ASP A 367 8.32 2.30 15.83
N GLY A 368 7.20 2.57 15.16
CA GLY A 368 7.15 3.35 13.94
C GLY A 368 7.80 2.65 12.74
N GLY A 369 7.71 1.33 12.64
CA GLY A 369 8.24 0.55 11.50
C GLY A 369 9.72 0.21 11.60
N ARG A 370 10.39 0.43 12.75
CA ARG A 370 11.78 0.06 12.96
C ARG A 370 11.95 -1.44 13.19
N SER A 371 10.94 -2.06 13.79
CA SER A 371 10.79 -3.51 13.88
C SER A 371 9.36 -3.94 13.53
N TRP A 372 9.20 -5.20 13.13
CA TRP A 372 7.92 -5.78 12.73
C TRP A 372 7.72 -7.14 13.38
N SER A 373 6.50 -7.44 13.79
CA SER A 373 6.13 -8.76 14.31
C SER A 373 6.27 -9.85 13.25
N GLU A 374 6.33 -11.13 13.70
CA GLU A 374 6.21 -12.28 12.79
C GLU A 374 4.91 -12.16 11.98
N PRO A 375 4.95 -12.39 10.65
CA PRO A 375 3.77 -12.33 9.81
C PRO A 375 2.68 -13.32 10.24
N GLN A 376 1.44 -12.82 10.28
CA GLN A 376 0.24 -13.58 10.59
C GLN A 376 -0.66 -13.66 9.36
N PHE A 377 -1.17 -14.85 9.06
CA PHE A 377 -1.99 -15.09 7.88
C PHE A 377 -3.39 -14.53 8.03
N LEU A 378 -3.85 -13.80 7.03
CA LEU A 378 -5.18 -13.24 6.97
C LEU A 378 -6.07 -13.96 5.96
N PHE A 379 -5.69 -13.97 4.69
CA PHE A 379 -6.40 -14.69 3.63
C PHE A 379 -5.54 -14.93 2.38
N THR A 380 -6.06 -15.76 1.47
CA THR A 380 -5.47 -15.98 0.14
C THR A 380 -6.52 -16.28 -0.93
N ASN A 381 -6.30 -15.81 -2.14
CA ASN A 381 -7.08 -16.16 -3.33
C ASN A 381 -6.78 -17.56 -3.88
N ALA A 382 -5.84 -18.30 -3.29
CA ALA A 382 -5.37 -19.58 -3.82
C ALA A 382 -6.42 -20.70 -3.85
N THR A 383 -7.60 -20.48 -3.29
CA THR A 383 -8.74 -21.42 -3.39
C THR A 383 -9.41 -21.42 -4.74
N GLN A 384 -9.23 -20.35 -5.52
CA GLN A 384 -9.86 -20.23 -6.82
C GLN A 384 -8.91 -20.66 -7.93
N SER A 385 -9.37 -21.58 -8.73
CA SER A 385 -8.92 -21.81 -10.09
C SER A 385 -7.49 -22.30 -10.32
N ASN A 386 -7.36 -22.98 -11.42
CA ASN A 386 -6.09 -23.37 -11.99
C ASN A 386 -5.34 -22.12 -12.51
N PRO A 387 -4.21 -21.71 -11.91
CA PRO A 387 -3.46 -20.55 -12.36
C PRO A 387 -3.05 -20.63 -13.83
N ALA A 388 -2.80 -21.84 -14.34
CA ALA A 388 -2.41 -22.07 -15.73
C ALA A 388 -3.53 -21.76 -16.73
N LYS A 389 -4.80 -21.83 -16.32
CA LYS A 389 -5.94 -21.54 -17.21
C LYS A 389 -6.37 -20.08 -17.23
N ASN A 390 -6.14 -19.35 -16.14
CA ASN A 390 -6.76 -18.04 -15.92
C ASN A 390 -5.77 -16.89 -15.91
N GLY A 391 -4.48 -17.16 -16.08
CA GLY A 391 -3.44 -16.15 -16.03
C GLY A 391 -3.23 -15.54 -14.65
N TRP A 392 -2.27 -14.67 -14.55
CA TRP A 392 -1.80 -14.07 -13.31
C TRP A 392 -2.79 -13.10 -12.63
N PHE A 393 -3.77 -12.58 -13.36
CA PHE A 393 -4.78 -11.66 -12.81
C PHE A 393 -5.70 -12.30 -11.77
N ASN A 394 -5.90 -13.60 -11.84
CA ASN A 394 -6.86 -14.30 -10.99
C ASN A 394 -6.40 -14.53 -9.55
N HIS A 395 -5.16 -14.18 -9.24
CA HIS A 395 -4.59 -14.30 -7.89
C HIS A 395 -4.36 -12.95 -7.21
N ASN A 396 -4.80 -11.86 -7.82
CA ASN A 396 -4.45 -10.53 -7.33
C ASN A 396 -5.34 -10.10 -6.16
N SER A 397 -4.69 -9.77 -5.04
CA SER A 397 -5.27 -9.25 -3.80
C SER A 397 -4.56 -7.97 -3.35
N SER A 398 -3.84 -7.29 -4.23
CA SER A 398 -3.12 -6.05 -3.88
C SER A 398 -3.99 -4.80 -4.03
N TYR A 399 -3.44 -3.65 -3.66
CA TYR A 399 -4.13 -2.36 -3.68
C TYR A 399 -5.28 -2.26 -2.66
N MET A 400 -5.23 -3.07 -1.63
CA MET A 400 -6.17 -2.98 -0.52
C MET A 400 -6.01 -1.66 0.23
N ASP A 401 -7.12 -1.12 0.68
CA ASP A 401 -7.15 0.00 1.61
C ASP A 401 -7.86 -0.38 2.90
N ALA A 402 -7.66 0.43 3.95
CA ALA A 402 -8.29 0.24 5.23
C ALA A 402 -8.74 1.56 5.86
N VAL A 403 -9.89 1.50 6.51
CA VAL A 403 -10.31 2.44 7.55
C VAL A 403 -10.22 1.68 8.86
N ILE A 404 -9.45 2.21 9.80
CA ILE A 404 -9.21 1.57 11.09
C ILE A 404 -9.59 2.57 12.17
N ASP A 405 -10.66 2.29 12.85
CA ASP A 405 -11.17 3.16 13.89
C ASP A 405 -12.01 2.35 14.90
N ASP A 406 -12.12 2.88 16.10
CA ASP A 406 -12.91 2.30 17.18
C ASP A 406 -12.71 0.78 17.38
N GLY A 407 -11.44 0.34 17.24
CA GLY A 407 -11.05 -1.06 17.40
C GLY A 407 -11.50 -1.99 16.27
N THR A 408 -12.05 -1.46 15.17
CA THR A 408 -12.46 -2.23 13.99
C THR A 408 -11.57 -1.91 12.80
N ILE A 409 -11.14 -2.94 12.10
CA ILE A 409 -10.39 -2.84 10.85
C ILE A 409 -11.36 -3.10 9.70
N HIS A 410 -11.72 -2.07 8.96
CA HIS A 410 -12.51 -2.14 7.73
C HIS A 410 -11.58 -2.22 6.54
N LEU A 411 -11.62 -3.31 5.79
CA LEU A 411 -10.76 -3.59 4.64
C LEU A 411 -11.54 -3.50 3.34
N PHE A 412 -10.98 -2.78 2.38
CA PHE A 412 -11.51 -2.65 1.03
C PHE A 412 -10.52 -3.26 0.04
N LEU A 413 -10.95 -4.23 -0.72
CA LEU A 413 -10.07 -5.03 -1.56
C LEU A 413 -10.57 -5.10 -3.00
N PRO A 414 -9.77 -4.68 -3.99
CA PRO A 414 -10.02 -4.98 -5.40
C PRO A 414 -9.67 -6.45 -5.66
N HIS A 415 -10.68 -7.30 -5.72
CA HIS A 415 -10.50 -8.73 -5.86
C HIS A 415 -10.58 -9.16 -7.33
N LEU A 416 -9.53 -9.84 -7.81
CA LEU A 416 -9.44 -10.35 -9.18
C LEU A 416 -9.66 -9.27 -10.26
N TRP A 417 -9.47 -8.00 -9.92
CA TRP A 417 -9.67 -6.83 -10.79
C TRP A 417 -11.10 -6.68 -11.35
N ASN A 418 -12.06 -7.39 -10.83
CA ASN A 418 -13.45 -7.34 -11.28
C ASN A 418 -14.48 -7.26 -10.16
N ARG A 419 -14.06 -7.29 -8.90
CA ARG A 419 -14.95 -7.15 -7.75
C ARG A 419 -14.35 -6.23 -6.70
N ALA A 420 -15.20 -5.48 -6.01
CA ALA A 420 -14.85 -4.80 -4.78
C ALA A 420 -15.37 -5.63 -3.60
N LEU A 421 -14.48 -6.05 -2.72
CA LEU A 421 -14.82 -6.71 -1.48
C LEU A 421 -14.72 -5.73 -0.32
N TYR A 422 -15.65 -5.85 0.60
CA TYR A 422 -15.54 -5.33 1.96
C TYR A 422 -15.32 -6.47 2.92
N MET A 423 -14.35 -6.32 3.81
CA MET A 423 -14.08 -7.27 4.88
C MET A 423 -13.80 -6.50 6.17
N HIS A 424 -14.05 -7.12 7.32
CA HIS A 424 -13.72 -6.52 8.60
C HIS A 424 -13.31 -7.55 9.64
N LEU A 425 -12.51 -7.13 10.60
CA LEU A 425 -12.16 -7.86 11.80
C LEU A 425 -11.88 -6.87 12.94
N GLU A 426 -12.00 -7.35 14.17
CA GLU A 426 -11.68 -6.58 15.37
C GLU A 426 -10.16 -6.55 15.60
N GLU A 427 -9.59 -5.40 15.99
CA GLU A 427 -8.16 -5.29 16.32
C GLU A 427 -7.72 -6.30 17.38
N LYS A 428 -8.55 -6.52 18.43
CA LYS A 428 -8.30 -7.53 19.48
C LYS A 428 -8.16 -8.96 18.96
N ASP A 429 -8.62 -9.22 17.75
CA ASP A 429 -8.57 -10.54 17.13
C ASP A 429 -7.28 -10.78 16.32
N LEU A 430 -6.48 -9.73 16.09
CA LEU A 430 -5.20 -9.85 15.39
C LEU A 430 -4.29 -10.90 16.03
N ALA A 431 -4.21 -10.94 17.37
CA ALA A 431 -3.39 -11.92 18.09
C ALA A 431 -3.84 -13.38 17.90
N LYS A 432 -5.06 -13.61 17.41
CA LYS A 432 -5.61 -14.95 17.12
C LYS A 432 -5.27 -15.44 15.72
N LEU A 433 -4.76 -14.59 14.85
CA LEU A 433 -4.34 -14.96 13.49
C LEU A 433 -3.13 -15.91 13.57
N PRO A 434 -3.06 -16.94 12.71
CA PRO A 434 -1.97 -17.90 12.74
C PRO A 434 -0.69 -17.32 12.17
N THR A 435 0.42 -17.47 12.87
CA THR A 435 1.74 -17.15 12.35
C THR A 435 2.20 -18.18 11.31
N ILE A 436 3.22 -17.83 10.53
CA ILE A 436 3.86 -18.74 9.57
C ILE A 436 4.24 -20.07 10.23
N LYS A 437 4.88 -20.02 11.39
CA LYS A 437 5.31 -21.23 12.12
C LYS A 437 4.13 -22.10 12.55
N LYS A 438 3.03 -21.49 12.99
CA LYS A 438 1.80 -22.23 13.34
C LYS A 438 1.18 -22.90 12.12
N LEU A 439 1.14 -22.22 10.98
CA LEU A 439 0.63 -22.80 9.73
C LEU A 439 1.54 -23.92 9.21
N ALA A 440 2.85 -23.70 9.14
CA ALA A 440 3.80 -24.69 8.67
C ALA A 440 3.73 -25.99 9.48
N ARG A 441 3.66 -25.93 10.81
CA ARG A 441 3.51 -27.10 11.69
C ARG A 441 2.20 -27.87 11.47
N ARG A 442 1.13 -27.17 11.08
CA ARG A 442 -0.18 -27.80 10.81
C ARG A 442 -0.28 -28.40 9.42
N LEU A 443 0.48 -27.87 8.47
CA LEU A 443 0.52 -28.37 7.10
C LEU A 443 1.51 -29.52 6.91
N ALA A 444 2.43 -29.72 7.86
CA ALA A 444 3.39 -30.83 7.87
C ALA A 444 2.84 -32.11 8.53
N LYS A 445 1.73 -32.02 9.24
CA LYS A 445 0.95 -33.15 9.79
C LYS A 445 -0.13 -33.58 8.80
#